data_4b611245f278b4a505121055c3d6615b
#
_entry.id   4b611245f278b4a505121055c3d6615b
#
_cell.length_a   1.000
_cell.length_b   1.000
_cell.length_c   1.000
_cell.angle_alpha   90.00
_cell.angle_beta   90.00
_cell.angle_gamma   90.00
#
_symmetry.space_group_name_H-M   'P 1'
#
loop_
_entity.id
_entity.type
_entity.pdbx_description
1 polymer ?
#
loop_
_entity_poly.entity_id
_entity_poly.type
_entity_poly.pdbx_seq_one_letter_code
_entity_poly.pdbx_strand_id
1 'polypeptide(L)'
;MNLLLGNLMYIFNKYLFIIFIYFFNLNIIYADPVVDKDWLKNKICKDNIKILEVHRSKKDYEIAHIPCSIYTNFYSDGWRETKDSIPLLMPSVSNLEKLIGSFGISSSDYVIIVAPGLGKYDAAEAAAIYFTFKYLGHKNISLLDGGFKSWKEDWDNDTETGFILPQKKIYRSKVNKNLLANKDDVLKVINKSGYLIDARSSAMYMGINYLFPALRAGTIPNAVNIPNEWMLKNNTLFFQERENLEKIFEYSGISKKEGQISFCNAGLESALSWFVMSEILEFPNNKLYESSLAEWSKDMSLPMIDIINFSNNSKKSVGKDKESFSMKPEE
;
A
#
# COMPACT_ATOMS: atom_id res chain seq x y z
N MET A 1 -66.17 -10.93 -8.79
CA MET A 1 -65.00 -11.81 -9.12
C MET A 1 -63.76 -11.03 -9.58
N ASN A 2 -63.91 -9.98 -10.38
CA ASN A 2 -62.72 -9.22 -10.90
C ASN A 2 -61.97 -8.34 -9.86
N LEU A 3 -62.62 -7.85 -8.79
CA LEU A 3 -61.98 -7.06 -7.76
C LEU A 3 -61.09 -7.87 -6.79
N LEU A 4 -61.43 -9.13 -6.56
CA LEU A 4 -60.66 -10.06 -5.72
C LEU A 4 -59.35 -10.51 -6.40
N LEU A 5 -59.38 -10.73 -7.72
CA LEU A 5 -58.23 -11.11 -8.48
C LEU A 5 -57.20 -9.96 -8.61
N GLY A 6 -57.65 -8.69 -8.76
CA GLY A 6 -56.79 -7.52 -8.80
C GLY A 6 -56.03 -7.28 -7.49
N ASN A 7 -56.71 -7.45 -6.36
CA ASN A 7 -56.07 -7.32 -5.06
C ASN A 7 -55.08 -8.44 -4.75
N LEU A 8 -55.34 -9.67 -5.18
CA LEU A 8 -54.41 -10.81 -5.03
C LEU A 8 -53.15 -10.63 -5.86
N MET A 9 -53.27 -10.14 -7.08
CA MET A 9 -52.13 -9.84 -7.96
C MET A 9 -51.27 -8.67 -7.46
N TYR A 10 -51.89 -7.65 -6.89
CA TYR A 10 -51.20 -6.52 -6.28
C TYR A 10 -50.37 -6.92 -5.04
N ILE A 11 -50.96 -7.76 -4.18
CA ILE A 11 -50.32 -8.30 -2.99
C ILE A 11 -49.14 -9.23 -3.42
N PHE A 12 -49.36 -10.11 -4.41
CA PHE A 12 -48.32 -11.01 -4.90
C PHE A 12 -47.12 -10.26 -5.52
N ASN A 13 -47.37 -9.21 -6.32
CA ASN A 13 -46.31 -8.36 -6.87
C ASN A 13 -45.56 -7.57 -5.79
N LYS A 14 -46.26 -7.11 -4.74
CA LYS A 14 -45.65 -6.39 -3.61
C LYS A 14 -44.70 -7.30 -2.79
N TYR A 15 -45.11 -8.53 -2.55
CA TYR A 15 -44.26 -9.52 -1.88
C TYR A 15 -43.12 -10.02 -2.78
N LEU A 16 -43.33 -10.18 -4.08
CA LEU A 16 -42.28 -10.52 -5.05
C LEU A 16 -41.22 -9.42 -5.12
N PHE A 17 -41.63 -8.16 -5.07
CA PHE A 17 -40.71 -6.99 -5.05
C PHE A 17 -39.92 -6.89 -3.73
N ILE A 18 -40.54 -7.22 -2.60
CA ILE A 18 -39.88 -7.27 -1.28
C ILE A 18 -38.88 -8.43 -1.22
N ILE A 19 -39.23 -9.60 -1.74
CA ILE A 19 -38.33 -10.76 -1.84
C ILE A 19 -37.16 -10.44 -2.79
N PHE A 20 -37.39 -9.73 -3.90
CA PHE A 20 -36.33 -9.30 -4.82
C PHE A 20 -35.36 -8.32 -4.19
N ILE A 21 -35.84 -7.41 -3.32
CA ILE A 21 -34.99 -6.47 -2.54
C ILE A 21 -34.19 -7.23 -1.47
N TYR A 22 -34.75 -8.26 -0.86
CA TYR A 22 -34.05 -9.07 0.14
C TYR A 22 -32.96 -9.96 -0.45
N PHE A 23 -33.13 -10.45 -1.70
CA PHE A 23 -32.12 -11.24 -2.39
C PHE A 23 -31.00 -10.40 -3.01
N PHE A 24 -31.16 -9.08 -3.18
CA PHE A 24 -30.13 -8.19 -3.75
C PHE A 24 -29.23 -7.51 -2.72
N ASN A 25 -29.41 -7.74 -1.42
CA ASN A 25 -28.36 -7.53 -0.45
C ASN A 25 -27.36 -8.71 -0.50
N LEU A 26 -26.79 -8.95 -1.68
CA LEU A 26 -25.51 -9.61 -1.80
C LEU A 26 -24.51 -8.69 -1.10
N ASN A 27 -24.29 -8.94 0.19
CA ASN A 27 -23.08 -8.45 0.83
C ASN A 27 -21.94 -8.91 -0.06
N ILE A 28 -21.38 -7.99 -0.84
CA ILE A 28 -20.10 -8.21 -1.50
C ILE A 28 -19.13 -8.34 -0.33
N ILE A 29 -18.89 -9.57 0.09
CA ILE A 29 -17.86 -9.86 1.08
C ILE A 29 -16.55 -9.54 0.36
N TYR A 30 -16.04 -8.33 0.60
CA TYR A 30 -14.68 -8.00 0.20
C TYR A 30 -13.75 -8.94 0.96
N ALA A 31 -12.71 -9.39 0.28
CA ALA A 31 -11.64 -10.11 0.95
C ALA A 31 -11.06 -9.22 2.07
N ASP A 32 -10.83 -9.80 3.24
CA ASP A 32 -10.11 -9.13 4.30
C ASP A 32 -8.70 -8.77 3.77
N PRO A 33 -8.25 -7.52 3.83
CA PRO A 33 -6.97 -7.12 3.27
C PRO A 33 -5.77 -7.80 3.94
N VAL A 34 -5.92 -8.24 5.19
CA VAL A 34 -4.92 -8.96 5.96
C VAL A 34 -5.52 -10.26 6.46
N VAL A 35 -4.85 -11.36 6.22
CA VAL A 35 -5.23 -12.70 6.72
C VAL A 35 -4.13 -13.28 7.58
N ASP A 36 -4.49 -14.05 8.59
CA ASP A 36 -3.54 -14.76 9.42
C ASP A 36 -3.20 -16.17 8.88
N LYS A 37 -2.20 -16.80 9.49
CA LYS A 37 -1.75 -18.14 9.13
C LYS A 37 -2.82 -19.21 9.34
N ASP A 38 -3.66 -19.07 10.36
CA ASP A 38 -4.69 -20.07 10.70
C ASP A 38 -5.81 -20.05 9.65
N TRP A 39 -6.19 -18.85 9.18
CA TRP A 39 -7.09 -18.69 8.05
C TRP A 39 -6.49 -19.31 6.78
N LEU A 40 -5.21 -19.05 6.50
CA LEU A 40 -4.53 -19.56 5.31
C LEU A 40 -4.38 -21.08 5.34
N LYS A 41 -4.03 -21.68 6.48
CA LYS A 41 -3.90 -23.13 6.69
C LYS A 41 -5.13 -23.91 6.19
N ASN A 42 -6.31 -23.35 6.39
CA ASN A 42 -7.57 -23.94 5.94
C ASN A 42 -7.88 -23.72 4.44
N LYS A 43 -7.01 -22.99 3.72
CA LYS A 43 -7.23 -22.56 2.33
C LYS A 43 -6.15 -22.98 1.36
N ILE A 44 -5.01 -23.48 1.82
CA ILE A 44 -3.90 -23.92 0.95
C ILE A 44 -4.37 -24.97 -0.06
N CYS A 45 -3.75 -24.99 -1.22
CA CYS A 45 -3.98 -25.92 -2.32
C CYS A 45 -5.41 -25.96 -2.88
N LYS A 46 -6.25 -24.96 -2.60
CA LYS A 46 -7.59 -24.85 -3.24
C LYS A 46 -7.45 -24.16 -4.59
N ASP A 47 -8.16 -24.67 -5.59
CA ASP A 47 -8.03 -24.24 -7.00
C ASP A 47 -8.18 -22.73 -7.23
N ASN A 48 -9.06 -22.08 -6.49
CA ASN A 48 -9.33 -20.64 -6.60
C ASN A 48 -8.49 -19.78 -5.67
N ILE A 49 -7.58 -20.37 -4.87
CA ILE A 49 -6.64 -19.66 -3.98
C ILE A 49 -5.26 -19.72 -4.62
N LYS A 50 -4.62 -18.57 -4.76
CA LYS A 50 -3.27 -18.42 -5.31
C LYS A 50 -2.40 -17.73 -4.27
N ILE A 51 -1.43 -18.47 -3.76
CA ILE A 51 -0.44 -17.97 -2.79
C ILE A 51 0.76 -17.52 -3.60
N LEU A 52 1.07 -16.24 -3.57
CA LEU A 52 2.20 -15.63 -4.27
C LEU A 52 3.27 -15.24 -3.25
N GLU A 53 4.31 -16.07 -3.13
CA GLU A 53 5.43 -15.81 -2.23
C GLU A 53 6.49 -14.94 -2.89
N VAL A 54 6.79 -13.81 -2.24
CA VAL A 54 7.76 -12.82 -2.71
C VAL A 54 9.11 -13.12 -2.06
N HIS A 55 10.08 -13.60 -2.82
CA HIS A 55 11.42 -13.85 -2.35
C HIS A 55 12.46 -13.16 -3.22
N ARG A 56 13.53 -12.62 -2.63
CA ARG A 56 14.67 -12.06 -3.38
C ARG A 56 15.54 -13.14 -3.97
N SER A 57 15.55 -14.33 -3.38
CA SER A 57 16.32 -15.49 -3.82
C SER A 57 15.35 -16.64 -4.12
N LYS A 58 15.41 -17.15 -5.36
CA LYS A 58 14.68 -18.36 -5.74
C LYS A 58 15.13 -19.57 -4.91
N LYS A 59 16.40 -19.62 -4.53
CA LYS A 59 16.95 -20.69 -3.72
C LYS A 59 16.32 -20.75 -2.33
N ASP A 60 16.01 -19.59 -1.73
CA ASP A 60 15.38 -19.57 -0.41
C ASP A 60 13.95 -20.14 -0.47
N TYR A 61 13.21 -19.82 -1.54
CA TYR A 61 11.91 -20.41 -1.82
C TYR A 61 12.02 -21.94 -2.05
N GLU A 62 13.01 -22.38 -2.85
CA GLU A 62 13.21 -23.81 -3.16
C GLU A 62 13.56 -24.64 -1.91
N ILE A 63 14.14 -24.04 -0.87
CA ILE A 63 14.46 -24.69 0.40
C ILE A 63 13.20 -24.94 1.23
N ALA A 64 12.32 -23.96 1.33
CA ALA A 64 11.06 -24.07 2.05
C ALA A 64 10.08 -22.98 1.63
N HIS A 65 8.86 -23.36 1.31
CA HIS A 65 7.76 -22.45 0.97
C HIS A 65 6.42 -23.01 1.44
N ILE A 66 5.37 -22.19 1.46
CA ILE A 66 4.02 -22.62 1.78
C ILE A 66 3.52 -23.59 0.71
N PRO A 67 2.89 -24.73 1.07
CA PRO A 67 2.40 -25.68 0.09
C PRO A 67 1.54 -25.04 -1.00
N CYS A 68 1.76 -25.42 -2.25
CA CYS A 68 1.09 -24.90 -3.44
C CYS A 68 1.31 -23.41 -3.72
N SER A 69 2.27 -22.76 -3.06
CA SER A 69 2.59 -21.37 -3.35
C SER A 69 3.37 -21.22 -4.67
N ILE A 70 3.42 -20.01 -5.16
CA ILE A 70 4.05 -19.63 -6.42
C ILE A 70 5.13 -18.59 -6.09
N TYR A 71 6.35 -18.85 -6.54
CA TYR A 71 7.47 -17.92 -6.38
C TYR A 71 7.31 -16.69 -7.25
N THR A 72 7.65 -15.52 -6.69
CA THR A 72 7.97 -14.32 -7.47
C THR A 72 9.07 -13.50 -6.83
N ASN A 73 9.83 -12.78 -7.67
CA ASN A 73 10.82 -11.80 -7.23
C ASN A 73 10.36 -10.40 -7.64
N PHE A 74 10.22 -9.51 -6.66
CA PHE A 74 9.75 -8.14 -6.88
C PHE A 74 10.61 -7.36 -7.88
N TYR A 75 11.93 -7.56 -7.87
CA TYR A 75 12.88 -6.78 -8.67
C TYR A 75 13.15 -7.37 -10.05
N SER A 76 13.13 -8.72 -10.20
CA SER A 76 13.57 -9.37 -11.43
C SER A 76 12.46 -9.84 -12.36
N ASP A 77 11.26 -10.07 -11.85
CA ASP A 77 10.20 -10.72 -12.63
C ASP A 77 9.39 -9.73 -13.50
N GLY A 78 9.61 -8.43 -13.32
CA GLY A 78 8.92 -7.41 -14.10
C GLY A 78 7.73 -6.75 -13.40
N TRP A 79 7.67 -6.78 -12.05
CA TRP A 79 6.72 -5.97 -11.29
C TRP A 79 7.00 -4.48 -11.40
N ARG A 80 8.25 -4.14 -11.64
CA ARG A 80 8.73 -2.75 -11.75
C ARG A 80 9.72 -2.61 -12.91
N GLU A 81 9.76 -1.42 -13.47
CA GLU A 81 10.71 -1.04 -14.50
C GLU A 81 11.34 0.33 -14.20
N THR A 82 12.44 0.63 -14.89
CA THR A 82 13.01 1.98 -14.89
C THR A 82 12.58 2.68 -16.18
N LYS A 83 11.92 3.82 -16.05
CA LYS A 83 11.48 4.63 -17.17
C LYS A 83 11.91 6.09 -16.96
N ASP A 84 12.47 6.73 -17.98
CA ASP A 84 12.95 8.13 -17.95
C ASP A 84 13.92 8.40 -16.78
N SER A 85 14.73 7.40 -16.43
CA SER A 85 15.64 7.37 -15.27
C SER A 85 14.95 7.44 -13.92
N ILE A 86 13.64 7.14 -13.85
CA ILE A 86 12.89 6.96 -12.61
C ILE A 86 12.73 5.47 -12.38
N PRO A 87 13.32 4.91 -11.31
CA PRO A 87 13.24 3.48 -11.02
C PRO A 87 11.93 3.11 -10.35
N LEU A 88 11.65 1.82 -10.33
CA LEU A 88 10.55 1.18 -9.61
C LEU A 88 9.13 1.64 -10.01
N LEU A 89 8.95 2.10 -11.24
CA LEU A 89 7.64 2.38 -11.80
C LEU A 89 6.94 1.09 -12.24
N MET A 90 5.61 1.05 -12.14
CA MET A 90 4.82 -0.04 -12.71
C MET A 90 4.99 -0.09 -14.23
N PRO A 91 5.21 -1.30 -14.80
CA PRO A 91 5.22 -1.49 -16.25
C PRO A 91 3.84 -1.22 -16.87
N SER A 92 3.79 -1.31 -18.20
CA SER A 92 2.52 -1.20 -18.91
C SER A 92 1.50 -2.25 -18.41
N VAL A 93 0.21 -1.90 -18.45
CA VAL A 93 -0.89 -2.80 -18.06
C VAL A 93 -0.78 -4.14 -18.78
N SER A 94 -0.46 -4.15 -20.08
CA SER A 94 -0.29 -5.37 -20.86
C SER A 94 0.85 -6.26 -20.35
N ASN A 95 1.97 -5.66 -19.88
CA ASN A 95 3.08 -6.41 -19.32
C ASN A 95 2.69 -7.01 -17.96
N LEU A 96 2.00 -6.25 -17.11
CA LEU A 96 1.50 -6.74 -15.83
C LEU A 96 0.46 -7.86 -16.00
N GLU A 97 -0.45 -7.76 -16.96
CA GLU A 97 -1.40 -8.82 -17.28
C GLU A 97 -0.70 -10.14 -17.71
N LYS A 98 0.34 -10.01 -18.55
CA LYS A 98 1.17 -11.17 -18.96
C LYS A 98 1.93 -11.77 -17.80
N LEU A 99 2.53 -10.92 -16.95
CA LEU A 99 3.27 -11.34 -15.76
C LEU A 99 2.34 -12.13 -14.81
N ILE A 100 1.22 -11.54 -14.41
CA ILE A 100 0.26 -12.16 -13.49
C ILE A 100 -0.32 -13.45 -14.09
N GLY A 101 -0.66 -13.44 -15.37
CA GLY A 101 -1.12 -14.63 -16.08
C GLY A 101 -0.06 -15.73 -16.14
N SER A 102 1.24 -15.40 -16.18
CA SER A 102 2.34 -16.37 -16.16
C SER A 102 2.43 -17.12 -14.84
N PHE A 103 1.99 -16.52 -13.72
CA PHE A 103 1.83 -17.16 -12.41
C PHE A 103 0.56 -18.02 -12.30
N GLY A 104 -0.18 -18.24 -13.39
CA GLY A 104 -1.43 -19.01 -13.35
C GLY A 104 -2.56 -18.32 -12.58
N ILE A 105 -2.51 -16.99 -12.47
CA ILE A 105 -3.52 -16.18 -11.79
C ILE A 105 -4.47 -15.57 -12.82
N SER A 106 -5.77 -15.67 -12.56
CA SER A 106 -6.85 -14.98 -13.29
C SER A 106 -7.48 -13.89 -12.43
N SER A 107 -8.26 -12.99 -13.04
CA SER A 107 -8.92 -11.89 -12.31
C SER A 107 -10.02 -12.33 -11.33
N SER A 108 -10.41 -13.60 -11.37
CA SER A 108 -11.41 -14.20 -10.45
C SER A 108 -10.79 -14.98 -9.30
N ASP A 109 -9.48 -15.28 -9.34
CA ASP A 109 -8.82 -16.02 -8.28
C ASP A 109 -8.70 -15.14 -7.01
N TYR A 110 -8.57 -15.77 -5.85
CA TYR A 110 -8.20 -15.10 -4.61
C TYR A 110 -6.68 -15.17 -4.44
N VAL A 111 -6.03 -14.03 -4.37
CA VAL A 111 -4.58 -13.94 -4.28
C VAL A 111 -4.16 -13.63 -2.84
N ILE A 112 -3.28 -14.43 -2.28
CA ILE A 112 -2.62 -14.15 -0.99
C ILE A 112 -1.15 -13.85 -1.29
N ILE A 113 -0.72 -12.62 -0.98
CA ILE A 113 0.68 -12.24 -1.12
C ILE A 113 1.39 -12.51 0.20
N VAL A 114 2.51 -13.20 0.12
CA VAL A 114 3.31 -13.60 1.27
C VAL A 114 4.69 -12.99 1.14
N ALA A 115 5.06 -12.11 2.07
CA ALA A 115 6.42 -11.59 2.19
C ALA A 115 7.33 -12.58 2.94
N PRO A 116 8.68 -12.53 2.80
CA PRO A 116 9.59 -13.42 3.54
C PRO A 116 9.47 -13.28 5.07
N GLY A 117 9.21 -12.09 5.57
CA GLY A 117 9.07 -11.85 7.01
C GLY A 117 10.36 -11.41 7.70
N LEU A 118 11.38 -10.98 6.96
CA LEU A 118 12.71 -10.66 7.48
C LEU A 118 12.90 -9.18 7.83
N GLY A 119 12.13 -8.28 7.21
CA GLY A 119 12.28 -6.85 7.47
C GLY A 119 11.25 -5.96 6.78
N LYS A 120 11.24 -4.68 7.15
CA LYS A 120 10.27 -3.68 6.69
C LYS A 120 10.16 -3.54 5.16
N TYR A 121 11.25 -3.78 4.44
CA TYR A 121 11.23 -3.72 2.98
C TYR A 121 10.46 -4.89 2.37
N ASP A 122 10.44 -6.05 3.03
CA ASP A 122 9.67 -7.21 2.57
C ASP A 122 8.15 -6.91 2.60
N ALA A 123 7.68 -6.24 3.67
CA ALA A 123 6.30 -5.77 3.77
C ALA A 123 5.98 -4.72 2.70
N ALA A 124 6.92 -3.81 2.42
CA ALA A 124 6.75 -2.79 1.40
C ALA A 124 6.71 -3.39 -0.03
N GLU A 125 7.54 -4.41 -0.32
CA GLU A 125 7.52 -5.16 -1.58
C GLU A 125 6.17 -5.87 -1.77
N ALA A 126 5.68 -6.56 -0.75
CA ALA A 126 4.37 -7.22 -0.76
C ALA A 126 3.22 -6.21 -0.94
N ALA A 127 3.26 -5.08 -0.22
CA ALA A 127 2.28 -4.01 -0.36
C ALA A 127 2.32 -3.34 -1.74
N ALA A 128 3.51 -3.22 -2.36
CA ALA A 128 3.64 -2.68 -3.72
C ALA A 128 3.08 -3.64 -4.79
N ILE A 129 3.21 -4.96 -4.60
CA ILE A 129 2.53 -5.95 -5.44
C ILE A 129 1.02 -5.90 -5.21
N TYR A 130 0.57 -5.83 -3.95
CA TYR A 130 -0.84 -5.66 -3.59
C TYR A 130 -1.44 -4.43 -4.27
N PHE A 131 -0.77 -3.27 -4.18
CA PHE A 131 -1.17 -2.05 -4.87
C PHE A 131 -1.31 -2.25 -6.38
N THR A 132 -0.37 -2.99 -7.01
CA THR A 132 -0.44 -3.31 -8.44
C THR A 132 -1.71 -4.06 -8.79
N PHE A 133 -2.08 -5.07 -8.01
CA PHE A 133 -3.34 -5.80 -8.18
C PHE A 133 -4.57 -4.89 -8.01
N LYS A 134 -4.58 -4.03 -6.99
CA LYS A 134 -5.68 -3.07 -6.77
C LYS A 134 -5.79 -2.05 -7.90
N TYR A 135 -4.65 -1.56 -8.40
CA TYR A 135 -4.60 -0.69 -9.58
C TYR A 135 -5.18 -1.38 -10.81
N LEU A 136 -4.91 -2.66 -11.00
CA LEU A 136 -5.49 -3.49 -12.07
C LEU A 136 -6.95 -3.88 -11.83
N GLY A 137 -7.55 -3.46 -10.71
CA GLY A 137 -8.95 -3.71 -10.38
C GLY A 137 -9.24 -5.09 -9.80
N HIS A 138 -8.21 -5.81 -9.33
CA HIS A 138 -8.36 -7.09 -8.64
C HIS A 138 -9.02 -6.89 -7.27
N LYS A 139 -10.04 -7.71 -6.97
CA LYS A 139 -10.85 -7.51 -5.75
C LYS A 139 -10.47 -8.45 -4.61
N ASN A 140 -10.21 -9.71 -4.94
CA ASN A 140 -10.01 -10.77 -3.96
C ASN A 140 -8.51 -10.95 -3.68
N ILE A 141 -7.96 -10.12 -2.82
CA ILE A 141 -6.53 -10.09 -2.53
C ILE A 141 -6.27 -9.76 -1.07
N SER A 142 -5.29 -10.42 -0.45
CA SER A 142 -4.85 -10.20 0.92
C SER A 142 -3.34 -10.29 1.05
N LEU A 143 -2.81 -9.71 2.11
CA LEU A 143 -1.46 -9.97 2.62
C LEU A 143 -1.54 -11.00 3.75
N LEU A 144 -0.56 -11.91 3.83
CA LEU A 144 -0.38 -12.76 5.00
C LEU A 144 0.31 -11.97 6.11
N ASP A 145 -0.35 -11.80 7.24
CA ASP A 145 0.19 -11.10 8.40
C ASP A 145 1.42 -11.85 8.97
N GLY A 146 2.50 -11.11 9.18
CA GLY A 146 3.78 -11.68 9.60
C GLY A 146 4.56 -12.43 8.50
N GLY A 147 3.98 -12.62 7.31
CA GLY A 147 4.62 -13.25 6.14
C GLY A 147 4.98 -14.72 6.34
N PHE A 148 5.89 -15.25 5.50
CA PHE A 148 6.35 -16.64 5.57
C PHE A 148 7.00 -17.00 6.91
N LYS A 149 7.69 -16.05 7.55
CA LYS A 149 8.28 -16.27 8.87
C LYS A 149 7.21 -16.68 9.88
N SER A 150 6.05 -15.99 9.92
CA SER A 150 4.97 -16.34 10.84
C SER A 150 4.36 -17.71 10.53
N TRP A 151 4.28 -18.08 9.25
CA TRP A 151 3.86 -19.41 8.84
C TRP A 151 4.78 -20.49 9.39
N LYS A 152 6.10 -20.32 9.24
CA LYS A 152 7.12 -21.29 9.61
C LYS A 152 7.35 -21.39 11.13
N GLU A 153 7.04 -20.34 11.90
CA GLU A 153 7.14 -20.36 13.37
C GLU A 153 6.11 -21.30 14.02
N ASP A 154 5.06 -21.67 13.30
CA ASP A 154 4.12 -22.69 13.75
C ASP A 154 4.59 -24.05 13.26
N TRP A 155 5.09 -24.89 14.20
CA TRP A 155 5.61 -26.21 13.93
C TRP A 155 4.60 -27.17 13.26
N ASP A 156 3.31 -26.88 13.36
CA ASP A 156 2.18 -27.64 12.82
C ASP A 156 1.82 -27.22 11.38
N ASN A 157 2.52 -26.23 10.82
CA ASN A 157 2.35 -25.80 9.44
C ASN A 157 3.36 -26.50 8.53
N ASP A 158 2.85 -27.19 7.51
CA ASP A 158 3.67 -27.85 6.51
C ASP A 158 4.40 -26.84 5.62
N THR A 159 5.57 -27.27 5.13
CA THR A 159 6.30 -26.58 4.07
C THR A 159 6.63 -27.54 2.95
N GLU A 160 6.67 -27.02 1.72
CA GLU A 160 7.15 -27.75 0.54
C GLU A 160 8.54 -27.29 0.15
N THR A 161 9.23 -28.13 -0.63
CA THR A 161 10.56 -27.84 -1.22
C THR A 161 10.49 -27.92 -2.74
N GLY A 162 11.48 -27.31 -3.42
CA GLY A 162 11.55 -27.34 -4.87
C GLY A 162 10.85 -26.15 -5.52
N PHE A 163 10.50 -26.28 -6.78
CA PHE A 163 9.93 -25.18 -7.57
C PHE A 163 8.70 -25.65 -8.35
N ILE A 164 7.61 -24.94 -8.15
CA ILE A 164 6.36 -25.17 -8.87
C ILE A 164 6.30 -24.27 -10.11
N LEU A 165 6.17 -24.85 -11.29
CA LEU A 165 5.89 -24.11 -12.50
C LEU A 165 4.38 -23.99 -12.70
N PRO A 166 3.77 -22.81 -12.54
CA PRO A 166 2.33 -22.67 -12.64
C PRO A 166 1.86 -22.81 -14.08
N GLN A 167 0.66 -23.38 -14.26
CA GLN A 167 -0.01 -23.36 -15.55
C GLN A 167 -0.51 -21.95 -15.85
N LYS A 168 -0.04 -21.38 -16.96
CA LYS A 168 -0.39 -20.01 -17.38
C LYS A 168 -1.91 -19.84 -17.57
N LYS A 169 -2.41 -18.69 -17.14
CA LYS A 169 -3.80 -18.25 -17.35
C LYS A 169 -3.84 -16.90 -18.07
N ILE A 170 -5.01 -16.53 -18.53
CA ILE A 170 -5.25 -15.17 -19.04
C ILE A 170 -5.71 -14.31 -17.86
N TYR A 171 -4.93 -13.27 -17.55
CA TYR A 171 -5.35 -12.23 -16.61
C TYR A 171 -5.93 -11.05 -17.40
N ARG A 172 -7.09 -10.53 -16.96
CA ARG A 172 -7.73 -9.35 -17.56
C ARG A 172 -7.99 -8.32 -16.49
N SER A 173 -7.43 -7.14 -16.66
CA SER A 173 -7.55 -6.03 -15.71
C SER A 173 -8.77 -5.15 -15.99
N LYS A 174 -9.20 -4.45 -14.94
CA LYS A 174 -10.12 -3.32 -14.99
C LYS A 174 -9.48 -2.16 -14.23
N VAL A 175 -8.60 -1.43 -14.90
CA VAL A 175 -7.70 -0.44 -14.29
C VAL A 175 -8.44 0.65 -13.52
N ASN A 176 -8.01 0.90 -12.28
CA ASN A 176 -8.44 2.01 -11.43
C ASN A 176 -7.35 3.08 -11.33
N LYS A 177 -7.36 4.03 -12.26
CA LYS A 177 -6.38 5.13 -12.31
C LYS A 177 -6.49 6.11 -11.13
N ASN A 178 -7.61 6.11 -10.40
CA ASN A 178 -7.82 7.02 -9.27
C ASN A 178 -6.92 6.71 -8.07
N LEU A 179 -6.29 5.54 -8.04
CA LEU A 179 -5.35 5.16 -6.98
C LEU A 179 -3.97 5.81 -7.12
N LEU A 180 -3.62 6.27 -8.34
CA LEU A 180 -2.34 6.94 -8.59
C LEU A 180 -2.48 8.45 -8.53
N ALA A 181 -1.48 9.09 -7.93
CA ALA A 181 -1.24 10.52 -8.03
C ALA A 181 -0.05 10.77 -8.97
N ASN A 182 -0.08 11.90 -9.63
CA ASN A 182 1.04 12.45 -10.38
C ASN A 182 1.56 13.73 -9.70
N LYS A 183 2.64 14.33 -10.22
CA LYS A 183 3.23 15.56 -9.67
C LYS A 183 2.24 16.73 -9.61
N ASP A 184 1.30 16.83 -10.56
CA ASP A 184 0.30 17.92 -10.56
C ASP A 184 -0.72 17.73 -9.43
N ASP A 185 -1.07 16.48 -9.09
CA ASP A 185 -1.91 16.19 -7.92
C ASP A 185 -1.19 16.57 -6.63
N VAL A 186 0.11 16.30 -6.51
CA VAL A 186 0.93 16.72 -5.37
C VAL A 186 0.98 18.24 -5.27
N LEU A 187 1.22 18.97 -6.37
CA LEU A 187 1.20 20.44 -6.41
C LEU A 187 -0.15 21.01 -5.98
N LYS A 188 -1.27 20.38 -6.35
CA LYS A 188 -2.60 20.79 -5.88
C LYS A 188 -2.74 20.69 -4.37
N VAL A 189 -2.24 19.59 -3.75
CA VAL A 189 -2.29 19.42 -2.30
C VAL A 189 -1.43 20.45 -1.59
N ILE A 190 -0.22 20.75 -2.07
CA ILE A 190 0.64 21.81 -1.50
C ILE A 190 -0.10 23.16 -1.44
N ASN A 191 -0.89 23.48 -2.48
CA ASN A 191 -1.48 24.80 -2.65
C ASN A 191 -2.92 24.94 -2.13
N LYS A 192 -3.61 23.84 -1.79
CA LYS A 192 -5.03 23.88 -1.42
C LYS A 192 -5.35 23.13 -0.15
N SER A 193 -5.66 21.84 -0.27
CA SER A 193 -6.11 20.99 0.83
C SER A 193 -5.73 19.53 0.57
N GLY A 194 -5.67 18.75 1.63
CA GLY A 194 -5.23 17.37 1.62
C GLY A 194 -3.91 17.18 2.37
N TYR A 195 -3.47 15.94 2.42
CA TYR A 195 -2.27 15.57 3.15
C TYR A 195 -1.26 14.90 2.22
N LEU A 196 -0.01 15.27 2.36
CA LEU A 196 1.13 14.59 1.78
C LEU A 196 1.80 13.78 2.90
N ILE A 197 1.95 12.48 2.70
CA ILE A 197 2.53 11.58 3.70
C ILE A 197 3.89 11.13 3.20
N ASP A 198 4.95 11.59 3.86
CA ASP A 198 6.32 11.12 3.63
C ASP A 198 6.56 9.86 4.45
N ALA A 199 6.61 8.71 3.77
CA ALA A 199 6.77 7.40 4.39
C ALA A 199 8.22 7.02 4.72
N ARG A 200 9.19 7.88 4.41
CA ARG A 200 10.61 7.65 4.68
C ARG A 200 10.93 7.83 6.17
N SER A 201 12.13 7.40 6.54
CA SER A 201 12.64 7.65 7.89
C SER A 201 12.65 9.15 8.22
N SER A 202 12.49 9.49 9.50
CA SER A 202 12.51 10.90 9.96
C SER A 202 13.83 11.60 9.63
N ALA A 203 14.95 10.87 9.59
CA ALA A 203 16.24 11.43 9.19
C ALA A 203 16.25 11.92 7.73
N MET A 204 15.62 11.17 6.81
CA MET A 204 15.47 11.59 5.41
C MET A 204 14.46 12.74 5.25
N TYR A 205 13.36 12.69 5.97
CA TYR A 205 12.36 13.76 6.00
C TYR A 205 12.97 15.09 6.48
N MET A 206 13.74 15.05 7.54
CA MET A 206 14.41 16.24 8.13
C MET A 206 15.52 16.81 7.23
N GLY A 207 16.03 16.06 6.25
CA GLY A 207 17.15 16.46 5.43
C GLY A 207 18.51 16.12 6.01
N ILE A 208 18.58 15.31 7.09
CA ILE A 208 19.86 14.85 7.68
C ILE A 208 20.65 14.01 6.68
N ASN A 209 19.93 13.15 5.93
CA ASN A 209 20.48 12.37 4.85
C ASN A 209 19.46 12.22 3.72
N TYR A 210 19.93 11.73 2.59
CA TYR A 210 19.07 11.26 1.49
C TYR A 210 19.74 10.08 0.79
N LEU A 211 18.90 9.24 0.17
CA LEU A 211 19.36 8.06 -0.55
C LEU A 211 18.83 8.10 -1.98
N PHE A 212 19.66 7.65 -2.93
CA PHE A 212 19.19 7.43 -4.29
C PHE A 212 17.91 6.56 -4.27
N PRO A 213 16.89 6.89 -5.07
CA PRO A 213 16.90 7.81 -6.21
C PRO A 213 16.53 9.27 -5.89
N ALA A 214 16.30 9.66 -4.64
CA ALA A 214 16.19 11.08 -4.32
C ALA A 214 17.52 11.80 -4.58
N LEU A 215 17.47 12.98 -5.22
CA LEU A 215 18.64 13.77 -5.60
C LEU A 215 18.83 15.02 -4.74
N ARG A 216 17.86 15.32 -3.84
CA ARG A 216 17.89 16.45 -2.93
C ARG A 216 17.49 16.00 -1.52
N ALA A 217 18.10 16.59 -0.50
CA ALA A 217 17.76 16.41 0.91
C ALA A 217 16.43 17.08 1.27
N GLY A 218 15.78 16.59 2.32
CA GLY A 218 14.52 17.13 2.83
C GLY A 218 13.29 16.48 2.21
N THR A 219 12.17 17.19 2.20
CA THR A 219 10.86 16.68 1.83
C THR A 219 10.07 17.65 0.96
N ILE A 220 8.93 17.20 0.46
CA ILE A 220 7.94 18.04 -0.23
C ILE A 220 7.29 18.99 0.79
N PRO A 221 7.09 20.30 0.47
CA PRO A 221 6.42 21.22 1.37
C PRO A 221 5.08 20.71 1.89
N ASN A 222 4.77 21.01 3.15
CA ASN A 222 3.54 20.60 3.86
C ASN A 222 3.36 19.09 4.04
N ALA A 223 4.38 18.28 3.73
CA ALA A 223 4.32 16.85 4.00
C ALA A 223 4.42 16.58 5.52
N VAL A 224 3.67 15.57 5.96
CA VAL A 224 3.73 15.00 7.31
C VAL A 224 4.54 13.71 7.25
N ASN A 225 5.51 13.57 8.15
CA ASN A 225 6.32 12.35 8.21
C ASN A 225 5.62 11.29 9.05
N ILE A 226 5.31 10.17 8.42
CA ILE A 226 4.83 8.95 9.06
C ILE A 226 5.67 7.80 8.50
N PRO A 227 6.80 7.48 9.15
CA PRO A 227 7.68 6.41 8.69
C PRO A 227 6.95 5.07 8.53
N ASN A 228 7.17 4.39 7.42
CA ASN A 228 6.48 3.14 7.11
C ASN A 228 6.68 2.06 8.17
N GLU A 229 7.78 2.07 8.89
CA GLU A 229 8.08 1.15 9.99
C GLU A 229 7.12 1.28 11.18
N TRP A 230 6.42 2.41 11.33
CA TRP A 230 5.40 2.58 12.38
C TRP A 230 4.13 1.78 12.12
N MET A 231 3.94 1.32 10.89
CA MET A 231 2.80 0.49 10.49
C MET A 231 2.90 -0.94 11.02
N LEU A 232 4.09 -1.37 11.42
CA LEU A 232 4.38 -2.75 11.82
C LEU A 232 4.74 -2.82 13.30
N LYS A 233 4.45 -3.97 13.94
CA LYS A 233 4.92 -4.27 15.28
C LYS A 233 6.44 -4.41 15.26
N ASN A 234 7.10 -3.93 16.30
CA ASN A 234 8.55 -3.79 16.36
C ASN A 234 9.29 -5.10 15.97
N ASN A 235 10.22 -5.00 15.03
CA ASN A 235 11.04 -6.11 14.50
C ASN A 235 10.26 -7.29 13.91
N THR A 236 9.04 -7.07 13.47
CA THR A 236 8.20 -8.08 12.83
C THR A 236 7.58 -7.55 11.54
N LEU A 237 6.87 -8.42 10.78
CA LEU A 237 5.97 -8.01 9.70
C LEU A 237 4.49 -8.06 10.09
N PHE A 238 4.18 -8.27 11.35
CA PHE A 238 2.81 -8.12 11.84
C PHE A 238 2.41 -6.65 11.82
N PHE A 239 1.25 -6.38 11.25
CA PHE A 239 0.69 -5.03 11.31
C PHE A 239 0.38 -4.64 12.76
N GLN A 240 0.49 -3.34 13.05
CA GLN A 240 -0.07 -2.79 14.30
C GLN A 240 -1.56 -3.05 14.35
N GLU A 241 -2.13 -3.14 15.56
CA GLU A 241 -3.56 -3.18 15.74
C GLU A 241 -4.21 -1.92 15.16
N ARG A 242 -5.42 -2.09 14.60
CA ARG A 242 -6.16 -0.99 13.95
C ARG A 242 -6.23 0.27 14.82
N GLU A 243 -6.50 0.12 16.11
CA GLU A 243 -6.60 1.23 17.06
C GLU A 243 -5.27 1.99 17.24
N ASN A 244 -4.14 1.28 17.17
CA ASN A 244 -2.82 1.91 17.24
C ASN A 244 -2.51 2.65 15.94
N LEU A 245 -2.85 2.07 14.78
CA LEU A 245 -2.73 2.75 13.49
C LEU A 245 -3.59 4.02 13.46
N GLU A 246 -4.83 3.97 13.90
CA GLU A 246 -5.72 5.15 13.97
C GLU A 246 -5.09 6.25 14.82
N LYS A 247 -4.54 5.92 15.99
CA LYS A 247 -3.84 6.87 16.87
C LYS A 247 -2.60 7.48 16.23
N ILE A 248 -1.82 6.71 15.45
CA ILE A 248 -0.63 7.21 14.73
C ILE A 248 -1.04 8.31 13.75
N PHE A 249 -2.07 8.07 12.94
CA PHE A 249 -2.53 9.05 11.96
C PHE A 249 -3.22 10.25 12.63
N GLU A 250 -4.03 10.03 13.66
CA GLU A 250 -4.69 11.09 14.42
C GLU A 250 -3.66 12.00 15.11
N TYR A 251 -2.68 11.42 15.80
CA TYR A 251 -1.58 12.18 16.45
C TYR A 251 -0.78 12.99 15.43
N SER A 252 -0.62 12.47 14.22
CA SER A 252 0.05 13.16 13.11
C SER A 252 -0.83 14.22 12.44
N GLY A 253 -2.05 14.45 12.93
CA GLY A 253 -2.98 15.45 12.41
C GLY A 253 -3.67 15.05 11.08
N ILE A 254 -3.64 13.77 10.71
CA ILE A 254 -4.22 13.28 9.46
C ILE A 254 -5.68 12.92 9.64
N SER A 255 -6.54 13.47 8.79
CA SER A 255 -7.99 13.24 8.80
C SER A 255 -8.43 12.40 7.61
N LYS A 256 -9.39 11.48 7.84
CA LYS A 256 -10.07 10.72 6.78
C LYS A 256 -10.95 11.58 5.86
N LYS A 257 -11.27 12.81 6.27
CA LYS A 257 -12.19 13.70 5.53
C LYS A 257 -11.58 14.30 4.28
N GLU A 258 -10.26 14.39 4.24
CA GLU A 258 -9.52 14.98 3.13
C GLU A 258 -8.77 13.90 2.33
N GLY A 259 -8.35 14.23 1.11
CA GLY A 259 -7.53 13.33 0.31
C GLY A 259 -6.10 13.23 0.82
N GLN A 260 -5.50 12.04 0.71
CA GLN A 260 -4.13 11.78 1.11
C GLN A 260 -3.33 11.31 -0.12
N ILE A 261 -2.06 11.72 -0.17
CA ILE A 261 -1.10 11.22 -1.16
C ILE A 261 0.15 10.76 -0.40
N SER A 262 0.45 9.47 -0.46
CA SER A 262 1.67 8.92 0.11
C SER A 262 2.80 8.90 -0.92
N PHE A 263 4.02 9.23 -0.47
CA PHE A 263 5.24 9.16 -1.26
C PHE A 263 6.44 8.72 -0.40
N CYS A 264 7.51 8.32 -1.08
CA CYS A 264 8.78 8.00 -0.44
C CYS A 264 9.96 8.36 -1.37
N ASN A 265 10.97 7.53 -1.53
CA ASN A 265 12.01 7.75 -2.53
C ASN A 265 11.57 7.30 -3.94
N ALA A 266 10.91 6.13 -4.07
CA ALA A 266 10.52 5.51 -5.35
C ALA A 266 9.26 4.62 -5.24
N GLY A 267 8.27 5.02 -4.45
CA GLY A 267 6.97 4.35 -4.41
C GLY A 267 6.90 3.07 -3.57
N LEU A 268 8.00 2.55 -3.03
CA LEU A 268 8.03 1.27 -2.33
C LEU A 268 7.49 1.38 -0.89
N GLU A 269 8.15 2.16 -0.03
CA GLU A 269 7.74 2.35 1.37
C GLU A 269 6.36 3.01 1.47
N SER A 270 6.06 3.92 0.56
CA SER A 270 4.75 4.59 0.48
C SER A 270 3.62 3.68 0.02
N ALA A 271 3.90 2.57 -0.66
CA ALA A 271 2.89 1.55 -0.95
C ALA A 271 2.39 0.84 0.32
N LEU A 272 3.27 0.63 1.32
CA LEU A 272 2.87 0.11 2.63
C LEU A 272 1.99 1.12 3.38
N SER A 273 2.37 2.41 3.37
CA SER A 273 1.54 3.47 3.96
C SER A 273 0.18 3.58 3.26
N TRP A 274 0.17 3.50 1.91
CA TRP A 274 -1.06 3.47 1.14
C TRP A 274 -1.94 2.27 1.53
N PHE A 275 -1.35 1.07 1.64
CA PHE A 275 -2.07 -0.14 2.04
C PHE A 275 -2.75 0.02 3.40
N VAL A 276 -2.01 0.50 4.41
CA VAL A 276 -2.57 0.72 5.75
C VAL A 276 -3.70 1.74 5.71
N MET A 277 -3.50 2.89 5.07
CA MET A 277 -4.54 3.91 4.99
C MET A 277 -5.77 3.45 4.22
N SER A 278 -5.58 2.86 3.04
CA SER A 278 -6.70 2.49 2.16
C SER A 278 -7.43 1.24 2.60
N GLU A 279 -6.67 0.19 2.98
CA GLU A 279 -7.23 -1.15 3.13
C GLU A 279 -7.51 -1.47 4.60
N ILE A 280 -6.61 -1.11 5.55
CA ILE A 280 -6.83 -1.36 6.97
C ILE A 280 -7.68 -0.26 7.60
N LEU A 281 -7.34 1.01 7.35
CA LEU A 281 -8.02 2.16 7.96
C LEU A 281 -9.19 2.71 7.12
N GLU A 282 -9.35 2.26 5.88
CA GLU A 282 -10.45 2.63 4.98
C GLU A 282 -10.55 4.15 4.71
N PHE A 283 -9.40 4.78 4.46
CA PHE A 283 -9.35 6.19 4.06
C PHE A 283 -9.86 6.33 2.62
N PRO A 284 -10.92 7.12 2.35
CA PRO A 284 -11.67 7.02 1.09
C PRO A 284 -10.96 7.58 -0.14
N ASN A 285 -10.05 8.54 0.00
CA ASN A 285 -9.44 9.28 -1.10
C ASN A 285 -7.91 9.22 -1.05
N ASN A 286 -7.36 8.05 -0.74
CA ASN A 286 -5.93 7.86 -0.64
C ASN A 286 -5.31 7.44 -1.97
N LYS A 287 -4.23 8.13 -2.37
CA LYS A 287 -3.48 7.88 -3.60
C LYS A 287 -2.03 7.60 -3.30
N LEU A 288 -1.40 6.85 -4.20
CA LEU A 288 0.04 6.63 -4.20
C LEU A 288 0.70 7.52 -5.27
N TYR A 289 1.67 8.35 -4.88
CA TYR A 289 2.59 9.00 -5.81
C TYR A 289 3.78 8.07 -6.04
N GLU A 290 3.65 7.19 -7.03
CA GLU A 290 4.60 6.11 -7.28
C GLU A 290 5.99 6.63 -7.63
N SER A 291 6.10 7.64 -8.51
CA SER A 291 7.39 8.23 -8.90
C SER A 291 8.11 8.95 -7.76
N SER A 292 7.37 9.40 -6.74
CA SER A 292 7.92 9.91 -5.47
C SER A 292 9.05 10.95 -5.65
N LEU A 293 10.03 10.92 -4.75
CA LEU A 293 11.17 11.85 -4.84
C LEU A 293 12.13 11.52 -5.99
N ALA A 294 12.07 10.33 -6.59
CA ALA A 294 12.82 10.02 -7.81
C ALA A 294 12.46 10.96 -8.97
N GLU A 295 11.19 11.31 -9.10
CA GLU A 295 10.70 12.31 -10.07
C GLU A 295 10.81 13.73 -9.48
N TRP A 296 10.27 13.93 -8.29
CA TRP A 296 10.12 15.25 -7.68
C TRP A 296 11.46 15.96 -7.44
N SER A 297 12.42 15.26 -6.85
CA SER A 297 13.73 15.86 -6.52
C SER A 297 14.63 16.08 -7.74
N LYS A 298 14.36 15.40 -8.87
CA LYS A 298 15.05 15.57 -10.13
C LYS A 298 14.69 16.89 -10.82
N ASP A 299 13.45 17.33 -10.65
CA ASP A 299 12.96 18.60 -11.21
C ASP A 299 13.29 19.75 -10.24
N MET A 300 14.33 20.54 -10.60
CA MET A 300 14.82 21.66 -9.76
C MET A 300 13.81 22.81 -9.64
N SER A 301 12.79 22.86 -10.50
CA SER A 301 11.70 23.86 -10.42
C SER A 301 10.67 23.52 -9.35
N LEU A 302 10.61 22.26 -8.90
CA LEU A 302 9.68 21.83 -7.87
C LEU A 302 10.21 22.14 -6.46
N PRO A 303 9.35 22.65 -5.54
CA PRO A 303 9.79 23.03 -4.23
C PRO A 303 10.18 21.83 -3.36
N MET A 304 11.24 21.98 -2.56
CA MET A 304 11.60 21.08 -1.46
C MET A 304 11.97 21.88 -0.23
N ILE A 305 11.71 21.31 0.93
CA ILE A 305 12.11 21.87 2.23
C ILE A 305 13.19 20.97 2.83
N ASP A 306 14.36 21.54 3.06
CA ASP A 306 15.39 20.98 3.92
C ASP A 306 15.18 21.58 5.32
N ILE A 307 14.53 20.83 6.20
CA ILE A 307 14.06 21.33 7.50
C ILE A 307 15.24 21.80 8.38
N ILE A 308 16.36 21.09 8.35
CA ILE A 308 17.54 21.45 9.15
C ILE A 308 18.19 22.72 8.64
N ASN A 309 18.40 22.84 7.33
CA ASN A 309 19.04 24.01 6.75
C ASN A 309 18.10 25.21 6.70
N PHE A 310 16.78 25.00 6.55
CA PHE A 310 15.78 26.06 6.63
C PHE A 310 15.78 26.73 8.01
N SER A 311 15.84 25.97 9.11
CA SER A 311 15.92 26.50 10.46
C SER A 311 17.20 27.30 10.71
N ASN A 312 18.32 26.93 10.09
CA ASN A 312 19.58 27.65 10.19
C ASN A 312 19.57 28.96 9.38
N ASN A 313 18.91 29.00 8.25
CA ASN A 313 18.77 30.21 7.43
C ASN A 313 17.79 31.22 8.05
N SER A 314 16.69 30.76 8.68
CA SER A 314 15.78 31.63 9.41
C SER A 314 16.41 32.24 10.66
N LYS A 315 17.27 31.51 11.39
CA LYS A 315 18.04 32.05 12.51
C LYS A 315 19.06 33.10 12.06
N LYS A 316 19.64 32.99 10.88
CA LYS A 316 20.54 33.99 10.29
C LYS A 316 19.83 35.28 9.88
N SER A 317 18.57 35.20 9.42
CA SER A 317 17.77 36.38 9.07
C SER A 317 17.21 37.09 10.30
N VAL A 318 16.88 36.39 11.38
CA VAL A 318 16.41 36.96 12.66
C VAL A 318 17.56 37.55 13.49
N GLY A 319 18.82 37.17 13.20
CA GLY A 319 20.01 37.68 13.93
C GLY A 319 20.44 39.10 13.57
N LYS A 320 19.77 39.79 12.64
CA LYS A 320 20.08 41.19 12.29
C LYS A 320 19.22 42.24 13.03
N ASP A 321 18.16 41.83 13.75
CA ASP A 321 17.25 42.76 14.46
C ASP A 321 17.14 42.46 15.96
N LYS A 322 18.22 41.95 16.61
CA LYS A 322 18.28 41.90 18.06
C LYS A 322 19.18 42.97 18.62
N GLU A 323 18.68 44.18 18.65
CA GLU A 323 19.04 45.11 19.73
C GLU A 323 18.29 44.71 20.99
N SER A 324 19.11 44.37 22.02
CA SER A 324 18.87 44.47 23.44
C SER A 324 17.50 44.08 24.02
N PHE A 325 17.42 42.87 24.53
CA PHE A 325 16.61 42.61 25.72
C PHE A 325 17.54 42.14 26.84
N SER A 326 18.03 43.08 27.66
CA SER A 326 18.76 42.81 28.89
C SER A 326 17.77 42.54 30.01
N MET A 327 17.72 41.32 30.51
CA MET A 327 17.11 41.05 31.82
C MET A 327 18.06 41.58 32.90
N LYS A 328 17.59 42.52 33.71
CA LYS A 328 18.20 42.86 35.01
C LYS A 328 17.82 41.76 36.01
N PRO A 329 18.73 41.28 36.84
CA PRO A 329 18.35 40.47 37.98
C PRO A 329 17.66 41.35 39.01
N GLU A 330 16.50 40.91 39.50
CA GLU A 330 15.90 41.46 40.74
C GLU A 330 16.63 40.85 41.93
N GLU A 331 16.90 41.72 42.92
CA GLU A 331 17.50 41.43 44.22
C GLU A 331 16.57 40.61 45.13
#